data_7047bd24b57ec88b8e273bf476a9801a
#
_entry.id   7047bd24b57ec88b8e273bf476a9801a
#
_cell.length_a   1.000
_cell.length_b   1.000
_cell.length_c   1.000
_cell.angle_alpha   90.00
_cell.angle_beta   90.00
_cell.angle_gamma   90.00
#
_symmetry.space_group_name_H-M   'P 1'
#
loop_
_entity.id
_entity.type
_entity.pdbx_description
1 polymer ?
#
loop_
_entity_poly.entity_id
_entity_poly.type
_entity_poly.pdbx_seq_one_letter_code
_entity_poly.pdbx_strand_id
1 'polypeptide(L)'
;MKNFSIPIRFMLISSFFMSFGYFAVYAFLAIYLLTFLHFSAVQVGTVLTVMTITSRVIPLFSGLIADKIGYIIMMIAGLLLRGIGFIALGICSDFYTISISSALIGFGTAFYEPAARAIFGSQPAHTRKNLFTYLNLSFNCGAIIGPIAGGFLLLLDPIYAFSLTGSLMLLFAFIFYILKSHFQVTTENTSITLGIQAILQNKPFLLFSCIMISFYIMFTQLTVALPLHMKNISNSNQLATLVITINAITGVIFMVLFQKLFHKYSTLSIIKYGVLLMSISFLLIPLFQHPYWLFICVILFTIGETLVLPNADIAIADYSNETYTATYFGFYQLSLAFGFIIGNYTGTSFTSNLNGMYTPWLIFGGIGLIGFISLHILNIKKECSKEDIYLCNETKHL
;
A
#
# COMPACT_ATOMS: atom_id res chain seq x y z
N MET A 1 9.83 -14.14 14.25
CA MET A 1 9.91 -14.98 13.01
C MET A 1 10.00 -16.49 13.27
N LYS A 2 10.56 -16.94 14.41
CA LYS A 2 10.72 -18.42 14.67
C LYS A 2 9.41 -19.22 14.68
N ASN A 3 8.28 -18.59 14.97
CA ASN A 3 6.96 -19.24 15.13
C ASN A 3 6.14 -19.38 13.84
N PHE A 4 6.64 -18.94 12.69
CA PHE A 4 5.94 -19.06 11.42
C PHE A 4 6.42 -20.28 10.65
N SER A 5 5.52 -20.85 9.83
CA SER A 5 5.86 -21.93 8.89
C SER A 5 6.92 -21.48 7.87
N ILE A 6 7.67 -22.42 7.31
CA ILE A 6 8.72 -22.10 6.34
C ILE A 6 8.18 -21.28 5.15
N PRO A 7 7.04 -21.67 4.50
CA PRO A 7 6.49 -20.88 3.41
C PRO A 7 6.18 -19.41 3.80
N ILE A 8 5.59 -19.18 4.96
CA ILE A 8 5.27 -17.83 5.46
C ILE A 8 6.53 -17.00 5.71
N ARG A 9 7.62 -17.62 6.23
CA ARG A 9 8.90 -16.91 6.38
C ARG A 9 9.47 -16.47 5.04
N PHE A 10 9.43 -17.34 4.04
CA PHE A 10 9.85 -17.00 2.67
C PHE A 10 9.00 -15.89 2.07
N MET A 11 7.69 -15.85 2.31
CA MET A 11 6.84 -14.75 1.89
C MET A 11 7.23 -13.41 2.52
N LEU A 12 7.55 -13.37 3.81
CA LEU A 12 8.01 -12.15 4.47
C LEU A 12 9.37 -11.67 3.94
N ILE A 13 10.29 -12.61 3.70
CA ILE A 13 11.60 -12.31 3.10
C ILE A 13 11.41 -11.79 1.67
N SER A 14 10.58 -12.46 0.87
CA SER A 14 10.29 -12.02 -0.50
C SER A 14 9.64 -10.63 -0.52
N SER A 15 8.75 -10.33 0.42
CA SER A 15 8.10 -9.01 0.53
C SER A 15 9.12 -7.88 0.73
N PHE A 16 10.18 -8.12 1.52
CA PHE A 16 11.27 -7.16 1.66
C PHE A 16 12.02 -6.96 0.33
N PHE A 17 12.45 -8.04 -0.33
CA PHE A 17 13.18 -7.94 -1.59
C PHE A 17 12.33 -7.39 -2.73
N MET A 18 11.02 -7.66 -2.72
CA MET A 18 10.05 -7.09 -3.65
C MET A 18 9.95 -5.57 -3.51
N SER A 19 9.84 -5.08 -2.25
CA SER A 19 9.81 -3.66 -1.96
C SER A 19 11.15 -2.99 -2.26
N PHE A 20 12.24 -3.62 -1.86
CA PHE A 20 13.60 -3.17 -2.16
C PHE A 20 13.81 -2.98 -3.66
N GLY A 21 13.55 -4.01 -4.47
CA GLY A 21 13.72 -3.94 -5.93
C GLY A 21 12.78 -2.92 -6.58
N TYR A 22 11.51 -2.87 -6.14
CA TYR A 22 10.56 -1.89 -6.63
C TYR A 22 11.06 -0.45 -6.40
N PHE A 23 11.44 -0.11 -5.18
CA PHE A 23 11.92 1.24 -4.86
C PHE A 23 13.30 1.55 -5.44
N ALA A 24 14.16 0.53 -5.62
CA ALA A 24 15.45 0.69 -6.29
C ALA A 24 15.31 1.15 -7.75
N VAL A 25 14.22 0.75 -8.42
CA VAL A 25 13.94 1.13 -9.81
C VAL A 25 13.00 2.33 -9.87
N TYR A 26 11.88 2.30 -9.15
CA TYR A 26 10.81 3.28 -9.27
C TYR A 26 11.25 4.71 -8.97
N ALA A 27 12.16 4.88 -8.00
CA ALA A 27 12.71 6.20 -7.64
C ALA A 27 13.43 6.90 -8.81
N PHE A 28 13.96 6.14 -9.76
CA PHE A 28 14.75 6.67 -10.88
C PHE A 28 14.10 6.46 -12.24
N LEU A 29 12.99 5.75 -12.31
CA LEU A 29 12.36 5.35 -13.56
C LEU A 29 12.06 6.55 -14.46
N ALA A 30 11.48 7.63 -13.92
CA ALA A 30 11.19 8.83 -14.69
C ALA A 30 12.47 9.50 -15.23
N ILE A 31 13.52 9.58 -14.39
CA ILE A 31 14.83 10.14 -14.80
C ILE A 31 15.45 9.28 -15.89
N TYR A 32 15.44 7.96 -15.73
CA TYR A 32 15.95 7.02 -16.72
C TYR A 32 15.26 7.22 -18.08
N LEU A 33 13.93 7.28 -18.12
CA LEU A 33 13.19 7.47 -19.36
C LEU A 33 13.46 8.83 -20.02
N LEU A 34 13.60 9.90 -19.22
CA LEU A 34 13.88 11.25 -19.73
C LEU A 34 15.33 11.42 -20.21
N THR A 35 16.31 10.95 -19.40
CA THR A 35 17.72 11.30 -19.63
C THR A 35 18.50 10.26 -20.41
N PHE A 36 18.18 8.97 -20.24
CA PHE A 36 18.88 7.87 -20.94
C PHE A 36 18.17 7.45 -22.23
N LEU A 37 16.83 7.36 -22.22
CA LEU A 37 16.05 7.00 -23.39
C LEU A 37 15.56 8.22 -24.19
N HIS A 38 15.78 9.44 -23.69
CA HIS A 38 15.37 10.69 -24.33
C HIS A 38 13.88 10.78 -24.68
N PHE A 39 13.02 10.15 -23.86
CA PHE A 39 11.58 10.21 -24.04
C PHE A 39 11.04 11.59 -23.72
N SER A 40 10.02 12.05 -24.46
CA SER A 40 9.28 13.26 -24.12
C SER A 40 8.54 13.11 -22.80
N ALA A 41 8.22 14.23 -22.13
CA ALA A 41 7.46 14.22 -20.89
C ALA A 41 6.10 13.50 -21.03
N VAL A 42 5.46 13.59 -22.20
CA VAL A 42 4.20 12.89 -22.51
C VAL A 42 4.41 11.39 -22.56
N GLN A 43 5.47 10.91 -23.20
CA GLN A 43 5.80 9.48 -23.26
C GLN A 43 6.10 8.92 -21.86
N VAL A 44 6.89 9.63 -21.06
CA VAL A 44 7.16 9.23 -19.66
C VAL A 44 5.86 9.17 -18.85
N GLY A 45 5.03 10.21 -18.95
CA GLY A 45 3.72 10.23 -18.30
C GLY A 45 2.84 9.04 -18.71
N THR A 46 2.84 8.67 -20.00
CA THR A 46 2.10 7.51 -20.51
C THR A 46 2.60 6.21 -19.91
N VAL A 47 3.91 5.97 -19.90
CA VAL A 47 4.54 4.76 -19.32
C VAL A 47 4.17 4.61 -17.84
N LEU A 48 4.31 5.68 -17.05
CA LEU A 48 3.94 5.67 -15.62
C LEU A 48 2.44 5.48 -15.39
N THR A 49 1.61 6.06 -16.25
CA THR A 49 0.14 5.91 -16.19
C THR A 49 -0.27 4.48 -16.50
N VAL A 50 0.28 3.86 -17.55
CA VAL A 50 0.01 2.45 -17.89
C VAL A 50 0.37 1.54 -16.72
N MET A 51 1.56 1.72 -16.12
CA MET A 51 1.98 0.97 -14.95
C MET A 51 1.05 1.16 -13.76
N THR A 52 0.58 2.39 -13.51
CA THR A 52 -0.32 2.72 -12.41
C THR A 52 -1.72 2.11 -12.61
N ILE A 53 -2.30 2.27 -13.79
CA ILE A 53 -3.63 1.71 -14.09
C ILE A 53 -3.61 0.19 -13.94
N THR A 54 -2.62 -0.48 -14.54
CA THR A 54 -2.52 -1.94 -14.48
C THR A 54 -2.28 -2.45 -13.05
N SER A 55 -1.51 -1.72 -12.23
CA SER A 55 -1.23 -2.13 -10.85
C SER A 55 -2.36 -1.81 -9.85
N ARG A 56 -3.25 -0.87 -10.14
CA ARG A 56 -4.27 -0.38 -9.18
C ARG A 56 -5.71 -0.74 -9.54
N VAL A 57 -6.03 -0.86 -10.83
CA VAL A 57 -7.39 -1.20 -11.28
C VAL A 57 -7.56 -2.72 -11.46
N ILE A 58 -6.57 -3.38 -12.03
CA ILE A 58 -6.61 -4.83 -12.28
C ILE A 58 -6.72 -5.69 -11.00
N PRO A 59 -6.24 -5.27 -9.81
CA PRO A 59 -6.39 -6.07 -8.58
C PRO A 59 -7.81 -6.51 -8.27
N LEU A 60 -8.82 -5.73 -8.64
CA LEU A 60 -10.23 -6.12 -8.50
C LEU A 60 -10.51 -7.44 -9.23
N PHE A 61 -10.07 -7.56 -10.48
CA PHE A 61 -10.31 -8.75 -11.31
C PHE A 61 -9.37 -9.89 -10.93
N SER A 62 -8.10 -9.58 -10.65
CA SER A 62 -7.12 -10.59 -10.27
C SER A 62 -7.42 -11.22 -8.91
N GLY A 63 -8.05 -10.51 -7.99
CA GLY A 63 -8.54 -11.06 -6.72
C GLY A 63 -9.59 -12.15 -6.95
N LEU A 64 -10.58 -11.88 -7.84
CA LEU A 64 -11.59 -12.85 -8.24
C LEU A 64 -10.99 -14.11 -8.91
N ILE A 65 -9.98 -13.91 -9.74
CA ILE A 65 -9.26 -15.00 -10.38
C ILE A 65 -8.43 -15.77 -9.34
N ALA A 66 -7.79 -15.09 -8.40
CA ALA A 66 -6.97 -15.70 -7.36
C ALA A 66 -7.78 -16.61 -6.42
N ASP A 67 -8.99 -16.20 -6.04
CA ASP A 67 -9.90 -17.01 -5.24
C ASP A 67 -10.34 -18.29 -5.99
N LYS A 68 -10.39 -18.25 -7.34
CA LYS A 68 -10.79 -19.38 -8.18
C LYS A 68 -9.65 -20.36 -8.49
N ILE A 69 -8.48 -19.85 -8.91
CA ILE A 69 -7.38 -20.71 -9.42
C ILE A 69 -6.30 -20.97 -8.37
N GLY A 70 -6.31 -20.23 -7.25
CA GLY A 70 -5.39 -20.39 -6.14
C GLY A 70 -4.39 -19.28 -5.99
N TYR A 71 -4.19 -18.85 -4.74
CA TYR A 71 -3.34 -17.72 -4.40
C TYR A 71 -1.88 -17.92 -4.80
N ILE A 72 -1.33 -19.13 -4.57
CA ILE A 72 0.08 -19.40 -4.90
C ILE A 72 0.35 -19.36 -6.40
N ILE A 73 -0.60 -19.81 -7.21
CA ILE A 73 -0.49 -19.79 -8.68
C ILE A 73 -0.49 -18.32 -9.15
N MET A 74 -1.39 -17.51 -8.62
CA MET A 74 -1.45 -16.08 -8.95
C MET A 74 -0.19 -15.32 -8.49
N MET A 75 0.34 -15.65 -7.32
CA MET A 75 1.61 -15.07 -6.85
C MET A 75 2.77 -15.40 -7.79
N ILE A 76 2.91 -16.67 -8.19
CA ILE A 76 3.97 -17.10 -9.11
C ILE A 76 3.82 -16.38 -10.46
N ALA A 77 2.61 -16.39 -11.04
CA ALA A 77 2.34 -15.67 -12.29
C ALA A 77 2.66 -14.18 -12.19
N GLY A 78 2.27 -13.54 -11.08
CA GLY A 78 2.58 -12.15 -10.80
C GLY A 78 4.07 -11.86 -10.74
N LEU A 79 4.84 -12.71 -10.06
CA LEU A 79 6.30 -12.59 -9.97
C LEU A 79 6.99 -12.79 -11.33
N LEU A 80 6.52 -13.75 -12.13
CA LEU A 80 7.05 -13.98 -13.49
C LEU A 80 6.80 -12.75 -14.37
N LEU A 81 5.58 -12.22 -14.40
CA LEU A 81 5.26 -11.02 -15.19
C LEU A 81 6.10 -9.81 -14.76
N ARG A 82 6.23 -9.57 -13.45
CA ARG A 82 7.07 -8.48 -12.92
C ARG A 82 8.54 -8.68 -13.26
N GLY A 83 9.06 -9.89 -13.08
CA GLY A 83 10.46 -10.21 -13.35
C GLY A 83 10.81 -9.99 -14.82
N ILE A 84 10.00 -10.51 -15.74
CA ILE A 84 10.13 -10.28 -17.18
C ILE A 84 10.01 -8.79 -17.51
N GLY A 85 9.01 -8.10 -16.94
CA GLY A 85 8.79 -6.67 -17.18
C GLY A 85 9.97 -5.81 -16.73
N PHE A 86 10.57 -6.08 -15.56
CA PHE A 86 11.76 -5.33 -15.11
C PHE A 86 12.99 -5.59 -15.98
N ILE A 87 13.25 -6.84 -16.36
CA ILE A 87 14.36 -7.17 -17.26
C ILE A 87 14.16 -6.48 -18.61
N ALA A 88 12.95 -6.56 -19.17
CA ALA A 88 12.64 -5.92 -20.45
C ALA A 88 12.78 -4.39 -20.38
N LEU A 89 12.42 -3.74 -19.27
CA LEU A 89 12.66 -2.31 -19.03
C LEU A 89 14.13 -1.93 -19.12
N GLY A 90 15.05 -2.82 -18.71
CA GLY A 90 16.49 -2.57 -18.78
C GLY A 90 17.11 -2.83 -20.15
N ILE A 91 16.49 -3.70 -20.97
CA ILE A 91 17.06 -4.13 -22.26
C ILE A 91 16.46 -3.36 -23.44
N CYS A 92 15.16 -3.02 -23.35
CA CYS A 92 14.45 -2.34 -24.42
C CYS A 92 14.68 -0.82 -24.36
N SER A 93 14.60 -0.16 -25.54
CA SER A 93 14.80 1.29 -25.64
C SER A 93 13.68 2.02 -26.38
N ASP A 94 12.78 1.31 -27.07
CA ASP A 94 11.67 1.96 -27.77
C ASP A 94 10.43 2.15 -26.88
N PHE A 95 9.64 3.16 -27.21
CA PHE A 95 8.48 3.58 -26.43
C PHE A 95 7.43 2.47 -26.24
N TYR A 96 7.17 1.68 -27.27
CA TYR A 96 6.11 0.66 -27.22
C TYR A 96 6.51 -0.52 -26.35
N THR A 97 7.75 -1.02 -26.50
CA THR A 97 8.26 -2.12 -25.65
C THR A 97 8.43 -1.70 -24.20
N ILE A 98 8.86 -0.48 -23.92
CA ILE A 98 8.89 0.09 -22.55
C ILE A 98 7.48 0.21 -21.97
N SER A 99 6.49 0.63 -22.75
CA SER A 99 5.09 0.70 -22.30
C SER A 99 4.52 -0.69 -21.99
N ILE A 100 4.81 -1.68 -22.84
CA ILE A 100 4.43 -3.09 -22.61
C ILE A 100 5.13 -3.63 -21.35
N SER A 101 6.42 -3.37 -21.18
CA SER A 101 7.19 -3.77 -20.00
C SER A 101 6.58 -3.19 -18.71
N SER A 102 6.19 -1.93 -18.73
CA SER A 102 5.52 -1.26 -17.62
C SER A 102 4.14 -1.86 -17.34
N ALA A 103 3.38 -2.22 -18.38
CA ALA A 103 2.13 -2.95 -18.22
C ALA A 103 2.34 -4.32 -17.58
N LEU A 104 3.37 -5.08 -17.99
CA LEU A 104 3.71 -6.38 -17.39
C LEU A 104 4.05 -6.24 -15.90
N ILE A 105 4.81 -5.22 -15.51
CA ILE A 105 5.11 -4.92 -14.10
C ILE A 105 3.82 -4.63 -13.33
N GLY A 106 2.93 -3.83 -13.91
CA GLY A 106 1.64 -3.49 -13.29
C GLY A 106 0.72 -4.71 -13.15
N PHE A 107 0.53 -5.51 -14.20
CA PHE A 107 -0.23 -6.77 -14.14
C PHE A 107 0.36 -7.74 -13.13
N GLY A 108 1.68 -7.90 -13.12
CA GLY A 108 2.36 -8.75 -12.16
C GLY A 108 2.15 -8.30 -10.71
N THR A 109 2.14 -6.97 -10.47
CA THR A 109 1.79 -6.39 -9.16
C THR A 109 0.35 -6.72 -8.79
N ALA A 110 -0.58 -6.54 -9.73
CA ALA A 110 -2.00 -6.81 -9.54
C ALA A 110 -2.28 -8.30 -9.23
N PHE A 111 -1.52 -9.23 -9.80
CA PHE A 111 -1.67 -10.66 -9.55
C PHE A 111 -1.06 -11.07 -8.20
N TYR A 112 0.10 -10.49 -7.85
CA TYR A 112 0.82 -10.84 -6.64
C TYR A 112 0.15 -10.29 -5.37
N GLU A 113 -0.17 -8.98 -5.32
CA GLU A 113 -0.52 -8.31 -4.07
C GLU A 113 -1.80 -8.84 -3.41
N PRO A 114 -2.96 -8.99 -4.10
CA PRO A 114 -4.16 -9.53 -3.46
C PRO A 114 -3.99 -10.98 -3.00
N ALA A 115 -3.31 -11.80 -3.81
CA ALA A 115 -3.05 -13.19 -3.51
C ALA A 115 -2.13 -13.36 -2.28
N ALA A 116 -1.04 -12.58 -2.20
CA ALA A 116 -0.14 -12.60 -1.05
C ALA A 116 -0.82 -12.14 0.24
N ARG A 117 -1.61 -11.05 0.17
CA ARG A 117 -2.42 -10.59 1.31
C ARG A 117 -3.50 -11.59 1.71
N ALA A 118 -4.11 -12.30 0.77
CA ALA A 118 -5.08 -13.34 1.07
C ALA A 118 -4.45 -14.51 1.85
N ILE A 119 -3.25 -14.96 1.48
CA ILE A 119 -2.51 -15.99 2.25
C ILE A 119 -2.21 -15.51 3.67
N PHE A 120 -1.80 -14.26 3.87
CA PHE A 120 -1.61 -13.72 5.22
C PHE A 120 -2.94 -13.54 5.96
N GLY A 121 -4.00 -13.13 5.25
CA GLY A 121 -5.34 -12.94 5.79
C GLY A 121 -6.00 -14.23 6.24
N SER A 122 -5.72 -15.36 5.59
CA SER A 122 -6.24 -16.70 5.95
C SER A 122 -5.55 -17.32 7.18
N GLN A 123 -4.46 -16.72 7.68
CA GLN A 123 -3.80 -17.21 8.88
C GLN A 123 -4.62 -16.93 10.16
N PRO A 124 -4.44 -17.72 11.23
CA PRO A 124 -5.14 -17.50 12.50
C PRO A 124 -5.02 -16.05 12.99
N ALA A 125 -6.08 -15.50 13.60
CA ALA A 125 -6.18 -14.09 13.98
C ALA A 125 -5.00 -13.58 14.85
N HIS A 126 -4.49 -14.41 15.77
CA HIS A 126 -3.34 -14.07 16.61
C HIS A 126 -2.03 -13.93 15.82
N THR A 127 -1.89 -14.70 14.73
CA THR A 127 -0.71 -14.68 13.85
C THR A 127 -0.80 -13.57 12.80
N ARG A 128 -1.99 -13.34 12.27
CA ARG A 128 -2.31 -12.38 11.20
C ARG A 128 -1.84 -10.97 11.51
N LYS A 129 -2.08 -10.49 12.74
CA LYS A 129 -1.63 -9.15 13.19
C LYS A 129 -0.11 -8.98 13.07
N ASN A 130 0.65 -9.97 13.49
CA ASN A 130 2.11 -9.95 13.36
C ASN A 130 2.55 -10.00 11.89
N LEU A 131 1.88 -10.79 11.06
CA LEU A 131 2.23 -10.93 9.65
C LEU A 131 2.05 -9.62 8.90
N PHE A 132 0.93 -8.92 9.05
CA PHE A 132 0.71 -7.63 8.42
C PHE A 132 1.64 -6.53 8.99
N THR A 133 1.98 -6.59 10.27
CA THR A 133 3.01 -5.73 10.86
C THR A 133 4.37 -5.94 10.19
N TYR A 134 4.82 -7.20 10.05
CA TYR A 134 6.09 -7.53 9.38
C TYR A 134 6.06 -7.22 7.89
N LEU A 135 4.93 -7.39 7.22
CA LEU A 135 4.76 -7.00 5.81
C LEU A 135 5.00 -5.50 5.63
N ASN A 136 4.35 -4.67 6.46
CA ASN A 136 4.53 -3.22 6.40
C ASN A 136 5.95 -2.79 6.81
N LEU A 137 6.55 -3.46 7.80
CA LEU A 137 7.95 -3.24 8.16
C LEU A 137 8.88 -3.55 6.97
N SER A 138 8.67 -4.66 6.29
CA SER A 138 9.43 -5.06 5.09
C SER A 138 9.30 -4.02 3.98
N PHE A 139 8.09 -3.48 3.77
CA PHE A 139 7.83 -2.43 2.81
C PHE A 139 8.62 -1.15 3.12
N ASN A 140 8.56 -0.66 4.36
CA ASN A 140 9.29 0.54 4.79
C ASN A 140 10.81 0.35 4.74
N CYS A 141 11.33 -0.80 5.15
CA CYS A 141 12.76 -1.10 5.01
C CYS A 141 13.21 -1.10 3.55
N GLY A 142 12.41 -1.67 2.66
CA GLY A 142 12.65 -1.64 1.21
C GLY A 142 12.61 -0.22 0.65
N ALA A 143 11.69 0.61 1.11
CA ALA A 143 11.56 2.02 0.70
C ALA A 143 12.77 2.89 1.14
N ILE A 144 13.44 2.53 2.23
CA ILE A 144 14.67 3.22 2.68
C ILE A 144 15.88 2.75 1.88
N ILE A 145 16.09 1.43 1.82
CA ILE A 145 17.32 0.84 1.28
C ILE A 145 17.30 0.81 -0.25
N GLY A 146 16.12 0.62 -0.85
CA GLY A 146 15.93 0.51 -2.30
C GLY A 146 16.52 1.68 -3.10
N PRO A 147 16.10 2.93 -2.84
CA PRO A 147 16.61 4.10 -3.58
C PRO A 147 18.13 4.29 -3.42
N ILE A 148 18.69 3.96 -2.26
CA ILE A 148 20.14 4.05 -2.01
C ILE A 148 20.88 3.05 -2.92
N ALA A 149 20.46 1.78 -2.91
CA ALA A 149 21.06 0.75 -3.75
C ALA A 149 20.84 1.02 -5.24
N GLY A 150 19.64 1.45 -5.63
CA GLY A 150 19.31 1.82 -6.99
C GLY A 150 20.17 2.98 -7.49
N GLY A 151 20.40 4.01 -6.66
CA GLY A 151 21.30 5.11 -6.98
C GLY A 151 22.73 4.66 -7.25
N PHE A 152 23.28 3.74 -6.45
CA PHE A 152 24.59 3.16 -6.70
C PHE A 152 24.64 2.35 -8.01
N LEU A 153 23.61 1.55 -8.28
CA LEU A 153 23.56 0.74 -9.51
C LEU A 153 23.44 1.61 -10.76
N LEU A 154 22.73 2.73 -10.69
CA LEU A 154 22.62 3.71 -11.76
C LEU A 154 23.96 4.40 -12.10
N LEU A 155 24.86 4.55 -11.13
CA LEU A 155 26.21 5.09 -11.39
C LEU A 155 27.07 4.14 -12.25
N LEU A 156 26.74 2.83 -12.21
CA LEU A 156 27.40 1.83 -13.03
C LEU A 156 26.74 1.74 -14.42
N ASP A 157 25.50 1.27 -14.45
CA ASP A 157 24.64 1.19 -15.63
C ASP A 157 23.20 0.91 -15.18
N PRO A 158 22.18 1.64 -15.68
CA PRO A 158 20.78 1.40 -15.33
C PRO A 158 20.32 -0.06 -15.51
N ILE A 159 20.88 -0.79 -16.47
CA ILE A 159 20.55 -2.19 -16.75
C ILE A 159 20.76 -3.08 -15.51
N TYR A 160 21.73 -2.78 -14.66
CA TYR A 160 21.99 -3.58 -13.46
C TYR A 160 20.85 -3.48 -12.43
N ALA A 161 20.29 -2.27 -12.23
CA ALA A 161 19.18 -2.09 -11.31
C ALA A 161 17.92 -2.84 -11.78
N PHE A 162 17.62 -2.76 -13.07
CA PHE A 162 16.49 -3.46 -13.68
C PHE A 162 16.66 -4.97 -13.67
N SER A 163 17.84 -5.44 -14.13
CA SER A 163 18.15 -6.88 -14.21
C SER A 163 18.21 -7.54 -12.84
N LEU A 164 18.80 -6.89 -11.84
CA LEU A 164 18.85 -7.40 -10.46
C LEU A 164 17.43 -7.52 -9.90
N THR A 165 16.61 -6.48 -10.02
CA THR A 165 15.22 -6.50 -9.55
C THR A 165 14.42 -7.59 -10.23
N GLY A 166 14.50 -7.69 -11.56
CA GLY A 166 13.79 -8.72 -12.33
C GLY A 166 14.25 -10.14 -11.98
N SER A 167 15.57 -10.35 -11.88
CA SER A 167 16.14 -11.67 -11.52
C SER A 167 15.74 -12.11 -10.11
N LEU A 168 15.69 -11.19 -9.14
CA LEU A 168 15.18 -11.49 -7.80
C LEU A 168 13.72 -11.95 -7.83
N MET A 169 12.88 -11.30 -8.64
CA MET A 169 11.47 -11.69 -8.76
C MET A 169 11.31 -13.07 -9.42
N LEU A 170 12.08 -13.37 -10.46
CA LEU A 170 12.10 -14.68 -11.09
C LEU A 170 12.62 -15.78 -10.13
N LEU A 171 13.63 -15.46 -9.33
CA LEU A 171 14.15 -16.36 -8.29
C LEU A 171 13.06 -16.69 -7.27
N PHE A 172 12.33 -15.68 -6.76
CA PHE A 172 11.22 -15.93 -5.84
C PHE A 172 10.06 -16.67 -6.49
N ALA A 173 9.74 -16.42 -7.76
CA ALA A 173 8.76 -17.20 -8.51
C ALA A 173 9.15 -18.69 -8.54
N PHE A 174 10.42 -18.98 -8.80
CA PHE A 174 10.95 -20.36 -8.80
C PHE A 174 10.90 -21.01 -7.40
N ILE A 175 11.30 -20.27 -6.36
CA ILE A 175 11.23 -20.75 -4.96
C ILE A 175 9.77 -21.08 -4.59
N PHE A 176 8.82 -20.20 -4.90
CA PHE A 176 7.40 -20.43 -4.60
C PHE A 176 6.82 -21.58 -5.44
N TYR A 177 7.30 -21.78 -6.67
CA TYR A 177 6.92 -22.95 -7.46
C TYR A 177 7.34 -24.26 -6.79
N ILE A 178 8.55 -24.33 -6.23
CA ILE A 178 9.03 -25.49 -5.45
C ILE A 178 8.20 -25.66 -4.17
N LEU A 179 7.92 -24.56 -3.46
CA LEU A 179 7.22 -24.60 -2.18
C LEU A 179 5.69 -24.68 -2.31
N LYS A 180 5.12 -24.72 -3.52
CA LYS A 180 3.67 -24.65 -3.74
C LYS A 180 2.86 -25.69 -2.99
N SER A 181 3.39 -26.90 -2.84
CA SER A 181 2.75 -28.00 -2.12
C SER A 181 2.62 -27.77 -0.60
N HIS A 182 3.39 -26.84 -0.04
CA HIS A 182 3.37 -26.53 1.39
C HIS A 182 2.38 -25.39 1.73
N PHE A 183 1.74 -24.80 0.73
CA PHE A 183 0.69 -23.79 0.92
C PHE A 183 -0.67 -24.50 0.93
N GLN A 184 -1.15 -24.79 2.13
CA GLN A 184 -2.47 -25.39 2.36
C GLN A 184 -3.57 -24.34 2.28
N VAL A 185 -3.78 -23.75 1.12
CA VAL A 185 -4.93 -22.89 0.89
C VAL A 185 -5.85 -23.64 -0.08
N THR A 186 -6.90 -24.25 0.47
CA THR A 186 -7.95 -24.91 -0.31
C THR A 186 -8.71 -23.83 -1.08
N THR A 187 -8.61 -23.87 -2.38
CA THR A 187 -9.49 -23.10 -3.26
C THR A 187 -10.71 -23.96 -3.55
N GLU A 188 -11.85 -23.56 -3.09
CA GLU A 188 -13.12 -24.10 -3.56
C GLU A 188 -13.39 -23.60 -4.98
N ASN A 189 -14.21 -24.32 -5.75
CA ASN A 189 -14.66 -23.88 -7.07
C ASN A 189 -15.57 -22.64 -6.91
N THR A 190 -14.97 -21.48 -6.82
CA THR A 190 -15.66 -20.20 -6.57
C THR A 190 -16.19 -19.63 -7.87
N SER A 191 -17.39 -19.07 -7.81
CA SER A 191 -17.98 -18.30 -8.92
C SER A 191 -17.59 -16.82 -8.81
N ILE A 192 -17.12 -16.24 -9.92
CA ILE A 192 -16.78 -14.81 -10.00
C ILE A 192 -17.98 -13.94 -9.64
N THR A 193 -19.19 -14.31 -10.11
CA THR A 193 -20.43 -13.59 -9.81
C THR A 193 -20.77 -13.59 -8.32
N LEU A 194 -20.58 -14.73 -7.65
CA LEU A 194 -20.80 -14.84 -6.20
C LEU A 194 -19.77 -14.04 -5.40
N GLY A 195 -18.52 -13.94 -5.86
CA GLY A 195 -17.50 -13.08 -5.25
C GLY A 195 -17.87 -11.60 -5.29
N ILE A 196 -18.35 -11.11 -6.43
CA ILE A 196 -18.85 -9.73 -6.57
C ILE A 196 -20.08 -9.51 -5.67
N GLN A 197 -21.00 -10.46 -5.68
CA GLN A 197 -22.20 -10.40 -4.84
C GLN A 197 -21.86 -10.37 -3.34
N ALA A 198 -20.89 -11.17 -2.90
CA ALA A 198 -20.43 -11.20 -1.51
C ALA A 198 -19.90 -9.83 -1.06
N ILE A 199 -19.15 -9.13 -1.91
CA ILE A 199 -18.68 -7.76 -1.63
C ILE A 199 -19.86 -6.80 -1.56
N LEU A 200 -20.74 -6.79 -2.56
CA LEU A 200 -21.86 -5.85 -2.65
C LEU A 200 -22.86 -6.01 -1.52
N GLN A 201 -23.00 -7.22 -0.98
CA GLN A 201 -23.84 -7.51 0.18
C GLN A 201 -23.17 -7.14 1.50
N ASN A 202 -21.84 -7.04 1.57
CA ASN A 202 -21.09 -6.68 2.76
C ASN A 202 -21.05 -5.16 2.96
N LYS A 203 -22.18 -4.58 3.36
CA LYS A 203 -22.33 -3.12 3.57
C LYS A 203 -21.26 -2.54 4.52
N PRO A 204 -20.90 -3.20 5.67
CA PRO A 204 -19.83 -2.69 6.54
C PRO A 204 -18.47 -2.59 5.84
N PHE A 205 -18.11 -3.56 5.01
CA PHE A 205 -16.88 -3.52 4.22
C PHE A 205 -16.89 -2.42 3.17
N LEU A 206 -18.00 -2.26 2.44
CA LEU A 206 -18.14 -1.18 1.45
C LEU A 206 -18.01 0.19 2.11
N LEU A 207 -18.68 0.39 3.26
CA LEU A 207 -18.59 1.64 4.00
C LEU A 207 -17.16 1.88 4.50
N PHE A 208 -16.49 0.87 5.05
CA PHE A 208 -15.09 0.93 5.46
C PHE A 208 -14.20 1.33 4.28
N SER A 209 -14.36 0.68 3.12
CA SER A 209 -13.59 0.96 1.91
C SER A 209 -13.80 2.40 1.41
N CYS A 210 -15.03 2.90 1.44
CA CYS A 210 -15.32 4.30 1.09
C CYS A 210 -14.68 5.30 2.06
N ILE A 211 -14.75 5.04 3.38
CA ILE A 211 -14.14 5.92 4.38
C ILE A 211 -12.61 5.95 4.21
N MET A 212 -11.98 4.82 3.87
CA MET A 212 -10.54 4.75 3.68
C MET A 212 -10.03 5.56 2.48
N ILE A 213 -10.89 6.00 1.56
CA ILE A 213 -10.51 6.97 0.53
C ILE A 213 -9.98 8.26 1.18
N SER A 214 -10.59 8.73 2.28
CA SER A 214 -10.13 9.92 3.01
C SER A 214 -8.69 9.75 3.55
N PHE A 215 -8.36 8.57 4.06
CA PHE A 215 -7.01 8.22 4.47
C PHE A 215 -6.03 8.30 3.30
N TYR A 216 -6.36 7.71 2.14
CA TYR A 216 -5.46 7.71 0.99
C TYR A 216 -5.31 9.09 0.33
N ILE A 217 -6.32 9.96 0.40
CA ILE A 217 -6.18 11.37 0.01
C ILE A 217 -5.11 12.06 0.86
N MET A 218 -5.15 11.88 2.17
CA MET A 218 -4.13 12.41 3.09
C MET A 218 -2.78 11.76 2.87
N PHE A 219 -2.74 10.43 2.74
CA PHE A 219 -1.51 9.66 2.54
C PHE A 219 -0.72 10.12 1.31
N THR A 220 -1.42 10.43 0.22
CA THR A 220 -0.81 10.93 -1.02
C THR A 220 -0.05 12.25 -0.82
N GLN A 221 -0.45 13.08 0.16
CA GLN A 221 0.21 14.36 0.41
C GLN A 221 1.65 14.20 0.91
N LEU A 222 2.02 13.02 1.42
CA LEU A 222 3.40 12.70 1.76
C LEU A 222 4.37 12.86 0.57
N THR A 223 3.90 12.53 -0.63
CA THR A 223 4.71 12.59 -1.85
C THR A 223 4.44 13.81 -2.71
N VAL A 224 3.37 14.56 -2.45
CA VAL A 224 2.94 15.71 -3.25
C VAL A 224 3.06 17.02 -2.46
N ALA A 225 2.13 17.27 -1.55
CA ALA A 225 2.03 18.57 -0.91
C ALA A 225 3.12 18.86 0.14
N LEU A 226 3.49 17.86 0.96
CA LEU A 226 4.48 18.04 2.03
C LEU A 226 5.88 18.36 1.48
N PRO A 227 6.44 17.64 0.48
CA PRO A 227 7.73 18.01 -0.11
C PRO A 227 7.71 19.35 -0.83
N LEU A 228 6.61 19.68 -1.55
CA LEU A 228 6.45 20.97 -2.19
C LEU A 228 6.42 22.10 -1.17
N HIS A 229 5.69 21.95 -0.08
CA HIS A 229 5.64 22.93 1.00
C HIS A 229 7.01 23.10 1.66
N MET A 230 7.71 21.99 1.94
CA MET A 230 9.09 22.05 2.48
C MET A 230 10.00 22.84 1.55
N LYS A 231 9.95 22.59 0.24
CA LYS A 231 10.73 23.33 -0.74
C LYS A 231 10.43 24.82 -0.70
N ASN A 232 9.14 25.19 -0.57
CA ASN A 232 8.71 26.58 -0.57
C ASN A 232 9.17 27.35 0.68
N ILE A 233 9.11 26.74 1.87
CA ILE A 233 9.52 27.40 3.13
C ILE A 233 11.04 27.41 3.36
N SER A 234 11.77 26.45 2.73
CA SER A 234 13.22 26.29 2.95
C SER A 234 14.08 26.70 1.76
N ASN A 235 13.48 26.87 0.57
CA ASN A 235 14.19 27.00 -0.71
C ASN A 235 15.22 25.88 -0.99
N SER A 236 15.05 24.69 -0.38
CA SER A 236 15.98 23.58 -0.44
C SER A 236 15.32 22.32 -1.00
N ASN A 237 15.82 21.80 -2.11
CA ASN A 237 15.40 20.50 -2.64
C ASN A 237 15.85 19.33 -1.72
N GLN A 238 16.97 19.50 -1.01
CA GLN A 238 17.47 18.49 -0.08
C GLN A 238 16.51 18.30 1.10
N LEU A 239 16.05 19.39 1.72
CA LEU A 239 15.08 19.33 2.82
C LEU A 239 13.73 18.75 2.35
N ALA A 240 13.30 19.06 1.12
CA ALA A 240 12.11 18.45 0.54
C ALA A 240 12.22 16.92 0.42
N THR A 241 13.38 16.40 0.01
CA THR A 241 13.63 14.96 -0.06
C THR A 241 13.68 14.32 1.33
N LEU A 242 14.19 15.02 2.34
CA LEU A 242 14.23 14.53 3.72
C LEU A 242 12.84 14.27 4.31
N VAL A 243 11.79 14.90 3.83
CA VAL A 243 10.39 14.62 4.25
C VAL A 243 10.08 13.13 4.11
N ILE A 244 10.36 12.53 2.95
CA ILE A 244 10.11 11.11 2.68
C ILE A 244 11.05 10.22 3.51
N THR A 245 12.30 10.64 3.68
CA THR A 245 13.29 9.89 4.48
C THR A 245 12.89 9.84 5.96
N ILE A 246 12.46 10.96 6.54
CA ILE A 246 11.99 11.06 7.93
C ILE A 246 10.73 10.20 8.11
N ASN A 247 9.78 10.24 7.15
CA ASN A 247 8.62 9.36 7.18
C ASN A 247 9.05 7.89 7.24
N ALA A 248 9.91 7.43 6.34
CA ALA A 248 10.30 6.03 6.27
C ALA A 248 11.02 5.56 7.56
N ILE A 249 11.95 6.36 8.09
CA ILE A 249 12.65 6.04 9.35
C ILE A 249 11.67 6.01 10.53
N THR A 250 10.80 7.00 10.64
CA THR A 250 9.76 7.08 11.69
C THR A 250 8.83 5.88 11.59
N GLY A 251 8.40 5.51 10.39
CA GLY A 251 7.55 4.34 10.14
C GLY A 251 8.17 3.04 10.64
N VAL A 252 9.46 2.80 10.39
CA VAL A 252 10.18 1.62 10.90
C VAL A 252 10.20 1.61 12.42
N ILE A 253 10.58 2.73 13.06
CA ILE A 253 10.69 2.84 14.53
C ILE A 253 9.32 2.57 15.17
N PHE A 254 8.28 3.27 14.77
CA PHE A 254 6.95 3.16 15.38
C PHE A 254 6.23 1.86 15.03
N MET A 255 6.52 1.21 13.89
CA MET A 255 6.00 -0.11 13.57
C MET A 255 6.45 -1.16 14.59
N VAL A 256 7.71 -1.09 15.02
CA VAL A 256 8.25 -1.98 16.07
C VAL A 256 7.65 -1.64 17.44
N LEU A 257 7.56 -0.36 17.79
CA LEU A 257 7.03 0.09 19.08
C LEU A 257 5.55 -0.26 19.26
N PHE A 258 4.76 -0.15 18.20
CA PHE A 258 3.30 -0.34 18.25
C PHE A 258 2.84 -1.79 18.13
N GLN A 259 3.73 -2.75 17.91
CA GLN A 259 3.37 -4.15 17.77
C GLN A 259 2.51 -4.66 18.94
N LYS A 260 2.85 -4.29 20.19
CA LYS A 260 2.06 -4.65 21.38
C LYS A 260 0.71 -3.96 21.42
N LEU A 261 0.62 -2.72 20.92
CA LEU A 261 -0.62 -1.94 20.86
C LEU A 261 -1.64 -2.61 19.94
N PHE A 262 -1.20 -3.15 18.79
CA PHE A 262 -2.06 -3.84 17.83
C PHE A 262 -2.74 -5.09 18.41
N HIS A 263 -2.13 -5.72 19.39
CA HIS A 263 -2.74 -6.86 20.09
C HIS A 263 -3.74 -6.44 21.19
N LYS A 264 -3.55 -5.26 21.78
CA LYS A 264 -4.34 -4.82 22.94
C LYS A 264 -5.69 -4.20 22.55
N TYR A 265 -5.74 -3.47 21.44
CA TYR A 265 -6.92 -2.69 21.06
C TYR A 265 -7.62 -3.26 19.82
N SER A 266 -8.88 -2.88 19.61
CA SER A 266 -9.63 -3.27 18.42
C SER A 266 -9.05 -2.62 17.16
N THR A 267 -9.04 -3.35 16.06
CA THR A 267 -8.49 -2.91 14.78
C THR A 267 -9.08 -1.58 14.30
N LEU A 268 -10.41 -1.45 14.36
CA LEU A 268 -11.08 -0.21 13.94
C LEU A 268 -10.77 0.97 14.87
N SER A 269 -10.60 0.73 16.18
CA SER A 269 -10.20 1.79 17.12
C SER A 269 -8.78 2.29 16.82
N ILE A 270 -7.85 1.41 16.46
CA ILE A 270 -6.49 1.81 16.08
C ILE A 270 -6.52 2.64 14.79
N ILE A 271 -7.26 2.18 13.78
CA ILE A 271 -7.38 2.90 12.49
C ILE A 271 -7.96 4.30 12.71
N LYS A 272 -9.07 4.42 13.47
CA LYS A 272 -9.70 5.75 13.67
C LYS A 272 -8.77 6.76 14.36
N TYR A 273 -8.02 6.32 15.37
CA TYR A 273 -7.06 7.21 16.05
C TYR A 273 -5.84 7.51 15.18
N GLY A 274 -5.41 6.57 14.33
CA GLY A 274 -4.39 6.83 13.32
C GLY A 274 -4.81 7.90 12.31
N VAL A 275 -6.03 7.82 11.79
CA VAL A 275 -6.62 8.84 10.90
C VAL A 275 -6.75 10.19 11.62
N LEU A 276 -7.13 10.20 12.90
CA LEU A 276 -7.19 11.43 13.69
C LEU A 276 -5.82 12.08 13.85
N LEU A 277 -4.77 11.31 14.17
CA LEU A 277 -3.40 11.83 14.28
C LEU A 277 -2.90 12.43 12.97
N MET A 278 -3.18 11.79 11.84
CA MET A 278 -2.86 12.34 10.51
C MET A 278 -3.62 13.65 10.26
N SER A 279 -4.90 13.70 10.59
CA SER A 279 -5.71 14.91 10.47
C SER A 279 -5.15 16.06 11.31
N ILE A 280 -4.83 15.79 12.58
CA ILE A 280 -4.21 16.77 13.48
C ILE A 280 -2.87 17.27 12.92
N SER A 281 -2.05 16.37 12.37
CA SER A 281 -0.77 16.76 11.78
C SER A 281 -0.92 17.81 10.69
N PHE A 282 -1.91 17.67 9.80
CA PHE A 282 -2.21 18.67 8.77
C PHE A 282 -2.71 19.98 9.34
N LEU A 283 -3.58 19.95 10.35
CA LEU A 283 -4.10 21.16 11.01
C LEU A 283 -3.01 21.94 11.75
N LEU A 284 -1.94 21.28 12.16
CA LEU A 284 -0.81 21.90 12.83
C LEU A 284 0.20 22.57 11.88
N ILE A 285 0.30 22.11 10.61
CA ILE A 285 1.28 22.64 9.64
C ILE A 285 1.24 24.18 9.52
N PRO A 286 0.06 24.83 9.41
CA PRO A 286 0.01 26.29 9.21
C PRO A 286 0.41 27.12 10.43
N LEU A 287 0.58 26.54 11.61
CA LEU A 287 0.90 27.31 12.81
C LEU A 287 2.28 27.97 12.75
N PHE A 288 3.27 27.32 12.14
CA PHE A 288 4.61 27.86 11.99
C PHE A 288 5.19 27.56 10.62
N GLN A 289 5.73 28.57 9.95
CA GLN A 289 6.37 28.47 8.63
C GLN A 289 7.88 28.15 8.79
N HIS A 290 8.19 27.03 9.42
CA HIS A 290 9.57 26.65 9.70
C HIS A 290 9.86 25.18 9.33
N PRO A 291 10.98 24.85 8.66
CA PRO A 291 11.30 23.49 8.24
C PRO A 291 11.26 22.45 9.37
N TYR A 292 11.81 22.78 10.55
CA TYR A 292 11.78 21.84 11.69
C TYR A 292 10.36 21.58 12.20
N TRP A 293 9.47 22.57 12.14
CA TRP A 293 8.08 22.39 12.50
C TRP A 293 7.38 21.41 11.54
N LEU A 294 7.63 21.56 10.24
CA LEU A 294 7.09 20.63 9.26
C LEU A 294 7.59 19.21 9.47
N PHE A 295 8.86 19.00 9.85
CA PHE A 295 9.36 17.66 10.22
C PHE A 295 8.63 17.08 11.44
N ILE A 296 8.32 17.89 12.46
CA ILE A 296 7.51 17.45 13.61
C ILE A 296 6.11 16.99 13.13
N CYS A 297 5.47 17.76 12.26
CA CYS A 297 4.18 17.39 11.67
C CYS A 297 4.29 16.10 10.84
N VAL A 298 5.35 15.92 10.05
CA VAL A 298 5.60 14.68 9.29
C VAL A 298 5.78 13.48 10.22
N ILE A 299 6.50 13.62 11.34
CA ILE A 299 6.63 12.56 12.34
C ILE A 299 5.25 12.19 12.90
N LEU A 300 4.43 13.17 13.29
CA LEU A 300 3.08 12.93 13.80
C LEU A 300 2.18 12.26 12.74
N PHE A 301 2.25 12.72 11.49
CA PHE A 301 1.58 12.10 10.35
C PHE A 301 1.96 10.62 10.22
N THR A 302 3.27 10.32 10.28
CA THR A 302 3.80 8.96 10.12
C THR A 302 3.38 8.04 11.26
N ILE A 303 3.30 8.57 12.49
CA ILE A 303 2.75 7.82 13.62
C ILE A 303 1.31 7.38 13.31
N GLY A 304 0.47 8.29 12.81
CA GLY A 304 -0.89 7.99 12.38
C GLY A 304 -0.93 6.97 11.25
N GLU A 305 -0.14 7.16 10.22
CA GLU A 305 0.01 6.23 9.08
C GLU A 305 0.38 4.81 9.53
N THR A 306 1.36 4.70 10.42
CA THR A 306 1.85 3.42 10.95
C THR A 306 0.77 2.67 11.73
N LEU A 307 -0.15 3.39 12.39
CA LEU A 307 -1.31 2.80 13.04
C LEU A 307 -2.34 2.29 12.01
N VAL A 308 -2.51 2.97 10.89
CA VAL A 308 -3.57 2.65 9.91
C VAL A 308 -3.18 1.49 8.99
N LEU A 309 -2.03 1.54 8.33
CA LEU A 309 -1.71 0.63 7.21
C LEU A 309 -1.81 -0.86 7.57
N PRO A 310 -1.12 -1.39 8.62
CA PRO A 310 -1.21 -2.81 8.94
C PRO A 310 -2.59 -3.20 9.46
N ASN A 311 -3.27 -2.28 10.17
CA ASN A 311 -4.59 -2.52 10.70
C ASN A 311 -5.69 -2.46 9.63
N ALA A 312 -5.50 -1.71 8.56
CA ALA A 312 -6.39 -1.74 7.39
C ALA A 312 -6.37 -3.13 6.73
N ASP A 313 -5.17 -3.71 6.52
CA ASP A 313 -5.04 -5.07 5.99
C ASP A 313 -5.71 -6.12 6.91
N ILE A 314 -5.57 -5.97 8.24
CA ILE A 314 -6.25 -6.82 9.23
C ILE A 314 -7.77 -6.64 9.14
N ALA A 315 -8.26 -5.41 9.04
CA ALA A 315 -9.69 -5.12 8.93
C ALA A 315 -10.31 -5.73 7.67
N ILE A 316 -9.61 -5.65 6.51
CA ILE A 316 -10.06 -6.29 5.27
C ILE A 316 -10.18 -7.80 5.46
N ALA A 317 -9.16 -8.43 6.04
CA ALA A 317 -9.19 -9.86 6.35
C ALA A 317 -10.30 -10.24 7.34
N ASP A 318 -10.64 -9.36 8.30
CA ASP A 318 -11.73 -9.55 9.26
C ASP A 318 -13.12 -9.35 8.62
N TYR A 319 -13.24 -8.55 7.55
CA TYR A 319 -14.47 -8.39 6.78
C TYR A 319 -14.65 -9.46 5.71
N SER A 320 -13.55 -10.05 5.21
CA SER A 320 -13.60 -11.08 4.18
C SER A 320 -14.12 -12.40 4.75
N ASN A 321 -14.74 -13.21 3.90
CA ASN A 321 -14.94 -14.61 4.16
C ASN A 321 -13.74 -15.42 3.62
N GLU A 322 -13.56 -16.64 4.10
CA GLU A 322 -12.43 -17.50 3.72
C GLU A 322 -12.39 -17.80 2.21
N THR A 323 -13.55 -17.82 1.58
CA THR A 323 -13.71 -18.17 0.16
C THR A 323 -13.31 -17.05 -0.82
N TYR A 324 -13.49 -15.77 -0.44
CA TYR A 324 -13.29 -14.61 -1.33
C TYR A 324 -12.26 -13.60 -0.81
N THR A 325 -11.30 -14.03 -0.02
CA THR A 325 -10.35 -13.13 0.65
C THR A 325 -9.55 -12.29 -0.35
N ALA A 326 -9.04 -12.85 -1.44
CA ALA A 326 -8.29 -12.09 -2.45
C ALA A 326 -9.18 -11.08 -3.19
N THR A 327 -10.45 -11.41 -3.41
CA THR A 327 -11.44 -10.48 -3.99
C THR A 327 -11.63 -9.25 -3.10
N TYR A 328 -11.72 -9.41 -1.78
CA TYR A 328 -11.83 -8.29 -0.83
C TYR A 328 -10.58 -7.40 -0.86
N PHE A 329 -9.39 -7.97 -0.86
CA PHE A 329 -8.15 -7.20 -0.99
C PHE A 329 -8.05 -6.51 -2.35
N GLY A 330 -8.45 -7.18 -3.44
CA GLY A 330 -8.49 -6.60 -4.78
C GLY A 330 -9.46 -5.42 -4.88
N PHE A 331 -10.67 -5.55 -4.33
CA PHE A 331 -11.67 -4.47 -4.30
C PHE A 331 -11.16 -3.27 -3.50
N TYR A 332 -10.54 -3.50 -2.35
CA TYR A 332 -10.01 -2.43 -1.51
C TYR A 332 -8.94 -1.58 -2.22
N GLN A 333 -8.23 -2.12 -3.22
CA GLN A 333 -7.29 -1.34 -4.04
C GLN A 333 -7.98 -0.19 -4.79
N LEU A 334 -9.29 -0.26 -5.02
CA LEU A 334 -10.05 0.87 -5.57
C LEU A 334 -10.06 2.07 -4.63
N SER A 335 -10.16 1.84 -3.31
CA SER A 335 -10.09 2.93 -2.31
C SER A 335 -8.76 3.67 -2.40
N LEU A 336 -7.66 2.92 -2.56
CA LEU A 336 -6.33 3.47 -2.78
C LEU A 336 -6.23 4.22 -4.11
N ALA A 337 -6.76 3.64 -5.21
CA ALA A 337 -6.75 4.27 -6.52
C ALA A 337 -7.51 5.61 -6.50
N PHE A 338 -8.74 5.64 -5.98
CA PHE A 338 -9.53 6.87 -5.86
C PHE A 338 -8.86 7.89 -4.93
N GLY A 339 -8.34 7.44 -3.80
CA GLY A 339 -7.62 8.31 -2.88
C GLY A 339 -6.39 8.96 -3.52
N PHE A 340 -5.61 8.22 -4.29
CA PHE A 340 -4.45 8.76 -5.01
C PHE A 340 -4.84 9.70 -6.15
N ILE A 341 -5.87 9.38 -6.94
CA ILE A 341 -6.35 10.27 -8.01
C ILE A 341 -6.79 11.61 -7.43
N ILE A 342 -7.67 11.58 -6.43
CA ILE A 342 -8.18 12.79 -5.78
C ILE A 342 -7.04 13.52 -5.05
N GLY A 343 -6.21 12.79 -4.31
CA GLY A 343 -5.11 13.35 -3.53
C GLY A 343 -4.03 14.00 -4.39
N ASN A 344 -3.63 13.39 -5.50
CA ASN A 344 -2.68 13.99 -6.44
C ASN A 344 -3.24 15.28 -7.06
N TYR A 345 -4.48 15.23 -7.54
CA TYR A 345 -5.12 16.39 -8.15
C TYR A 345 -5.26 17.55 -7.17
N THR A 346 -5.78 17.29 -5.97
CA THR A 346 -5.96 18.32 -4.95
C THR A 346 -4.63 18.82 -4.38
N GLY A 347 -3.66 17.91 -4.15
CA GLY A 347 -2.34 18.26 -3.66
C GLY A 347 -1.58 19.20 -4.60
N THR A 348 -1.56 18.91 -5.90
CA THR A 348 -0.92 19.77 -6.90
C THR A 348 -1.66 21.08 -7.10
N SER A 349 -3.00 21.05 -7.20
CA SER A 349 -3.81 22.25 -7.45
C SER A 349 -3.75 23.26 -6.29
N PHE A 350 -3.79 22.76 -5.05
CA PHE A 350 -3.77 23.63 -3.87
C PHE A 350 -2.38 24.18 -3.56
N THR A 351 -1.31 23.43 -3.87
CA THR A 351 0.06 23.90 -3.63
C THR A 351 0.60 24.82 -4.72
N SER A 352 0.04 24.75 -5.94
CA SER A 352 0.40 25.68 -7.03
C SER A 352 -0.20 27.08 -6.86
N ASN A 353 -1.35 27.21 -6.15
CA ASN A 353 -2.08 28.46 -5.93
C ASN A 353 -1.79 29.05 -4.52
N LEU A 354 -0.53 29.18 -4.14
CA LEU A 354 -0.05 29.52 -2.80
C LEU A 354 -0.41 30.90 -2.25
N ASN A 355 -1.38 31.62 -2.81
CA ASN A 355 -1.90 32.87 -2.22
C ASN A 355 -2.72 32.64 -0.92
N GLY A 356 -2.99 31.38 -0.54
CA GLY A 356 -3.66 31.00 0.69
C GLY A 356 -2.91 29.90 1.43
N MET A 357 -1.87 30.25 2.18
CA MET A 357 -0.92 29.36 2.85
C MET A 357 -1.54 28.37 3.85
N TYR A 358 -2.78 28.59 4.29
CA TYR A 358 -3.47 27.79 5.31
C TYR A 358 -4.50 26.83 4.73
N THR A 359 -5.17 27.22 3.64
CA THR A 359 -6.35 26.55 3.08
C THR A 359 -6.12 25.07 2.74
N PRO A 360 -5.02 24.67 2.05
CA PRO A 360 -4.77 23.26 1.74
C PRO A 360 -4.74 22.36 2.98
N TRP A 361 -4.07 22.81 4.02
CA TRP A 361 -3.88 22.05 5.26
C TRP A 361 -5.17 21.88 6.05
N LEU A 362 -6.01 22.94 6.09
CA LEU A 362 -7.34 22.88 6.69
C LEU A 362 -8.26 21.90 5.93
N ILE A 363 -8.19 21.86 4.60
CA ILE A 363 -8.96 20.93 3.78
C ILE A 363 -8.52 19.50 4.05
N PHE A 364 -7.22 19.19 3.99
CA PHE A 364 -6.72 17.82 4.26
C PHE A 364 -7.00 17.39 5.69
N GLY A 365 -6.82 18.28 6.67
CA GLY A 365 -7.19 18.02 8.04
C GLY A 365 -8.70 17.79 8.20
N GLY A 366 -9.54 18.59 7.54
CA GLY A 366 -10.99 18.43 7.52
C GLY A 366 -11.44 17.08 6.91
N ILE A 367 -10.83 16.67 5.80
CA ILE A 367 -11.07 15.34 5.20
C ILE A 367 -10.74 14.23 6.21
N GLY A 368 -9.64 14.36 6.94
CA GLY A 368 -9.25 13.41 7.99
C GLY A 368 -10.23 13.39 9.15
N LEU A 369 -10.74 14.54 9.61
CA LEU A 369 -11.77 14.61 10.66
C LEU A 369 -13.06 13.93 10.22
N ILE A 370 -13.51 14.13 8.98
CA ILE A 370 -14.67 13.42 8.42
C ILE A 370 -14.43 11.91 8.42
N GLY A 371 -13.24 11.47 7.99
CA GLY A 371 -12.83 10.08 8.05
C GLY A 371 -12.86 9.50 9.47
N PHE A 372 -12.31 10.23 10.45
CA PHE A 372 -12.33 9.83 11.86
C PHE A 372 -13.75 9.68 12.41
N ILE A 373 -14.62 10.66 12.18
CA ILE A 373 -16.03 10.63 12.63
C ILE A 373 -16.76 9.44 11.98
N SER A 374 -16.57 9.23 10.69
CA SER A 374 -17.19 8.11 9.96
C SER A 374 -16.72 6.75 10.49
N LEU A 375 -15.41 6.60 10.78
CA LEU A 375 -14.86 5.40 11.42
C LEU A 375 -15.38 5.21 12.85
N HIS A 376 -15.57 6.28 13.58
CA HIS A 376 -16.12 6.21 14.93
C HIS A 376 -17.56 5.67 14.93
N ILE A 377 -18.39 6.16 14.01
CA ILE A 377 -19.78 5.67 13.84
C ILE A 377 -19.77 4.19 13.40
N LEU A 378 -18.88 3.81 12.48
CA LEU A 378 -18.75 2.43 12.04
C LEU A 378 -18.33 1.49 13.18
N ASN A 379 -17.41 1.93 14.04
CA ASN A 379 -16.93 1.15 15.19
C ASN A 379 -18.06 0.93 16.23
N ILE A 380 -18.82 1.96 16.57
CA ILE A 380 -19.97 1.85 17.49
C ILE A 380 -20.99 0.84 16.94
N LYS A 381 -21.36 0.94 15.67
CA LYS A 381 -22.30 0.00 15.05
C LYS A 381 -21.84 -1.46 15.13
N LYS A 382 -20.53 -1.69 14.99
CA LYS A 382 -19.95 -3.03 15.09
C LYS A 382 -19.93 -3.56 16.51
N GLU A 383 -19.75 -2.70 17.50
CA GLU A 383 -19.80 -3.04 18.94
C GLU A 383 -21.23 -3.37 19.38
N CYS A 384 -22.22 -2.52 19.06
CA CYS A 384 -23.65 -2.78 19.35
C CYS A 384 -24.13 -4.09 18.72
N SER A 385 -23.79 -4.36 17.46
CA SER A 385 -24.19 -5.62 16.80
C SER A 385 -23.59 -6.87 17.46
N LYS A 386 -22.45 -6.77 18.14
CA LYS A 386 -21.88 -7.88 18.91
C LYS A 386 -22.62 -8.09 20.24
N GLU A 387 -22.99 -7.01 20.95
CA GLU A 387 -23.72 -7.08 22.18
C GLU A 387 -25.14 -7.67 21.99
N ASP A 388 -25.83 -7.28 20.90
CA ASP A 388 -27.12 -7.85 20.51
C ASP A 388 -27.03 -9.37 20.25
N ILE A 389 -25.98 -9.86 19.66
CA ILE A 389 -25.74 -11.29 19.42
C ILE A 389 -25.45 -12.03 20.73
N TYR A 390 -24.72 -11.44 21.67
CA TYR A 390 -24.48 -12.03 22.99
C TYR A 390 -25.78 -12.13 23.80
N LEU A 391 -26.57 -11.08 23.86
CA LEU A 391 -27.87 -11.06 24.54
C LEU A 391 -28.85 -12.07 23.92
N CYS A 392 -28.87 -12.20 22.58
CA CYS A 392 -29.74 -13.16 21.90
C CYS A 392 -29.32 -14.63 22.12
N ASN A 393 -28.05 -14.89 22.41
CA ASN A 393 -27.54 -16.24 22.71
C ASN A 393 -27.80 -16.60 24.20
N GLU A 394 -27.69 -15.66 25.12
CA GLU A 394 -28.05 -15.90 26.55
C GLU A 394 -29.55 -16.18 26.73
N THR A 395 -30.42 -15.52 25.97
CA THR A 395 -31.88 -15.76 26.01
C THR A 395 -32.31 -17.08 25.34
N LYS A 396 -31.47 -17.75 24.57
CA LYS A 396 -31.75 -19.08 24.00
C LYS A 396 -31.32 -20.23 24.92
N HIS A 397 -30.59 -19.96 25.96
CA HIS A 397 -30.16 -20.94 26.98
C HIS A 397 -30.95 -20.86 28.29
N LEU A 398 -31.94 -19.96 28.36
CA LEU A 398 -33.00 -19.91 29.38
C LEU A 398 -34.31 -20.49 28.84
#